data_abf79bbce4cbec8506efb0dee365542a
#
_entry.id   abf79bbce4cbec8506efb0dee365542a
#
_cell.length_a   1.000
_cell.length_b   1.000
_cell.length_c   1.000
_cell.angle_alpha   90.00
_cell.angle_beta   90.00
_cell.angle_gamma   90.00
#
_symmetry.space_group_name_H-M   'P 1'
#
loop_
_entity.id
_entity.type
_entity.pdbx_description
1 polymer ?
#
loop_
_entity_poly.entity_id
_entity_poly.type
_entity_poly.pdbx_seq_one_letter_code
_entity_poly.pdbx_strand_id
1 'polypeptide(L)'
;MVVPAVINRSTFYLHYDNVNDLLHETVEAVYKDFFGRFGAEGPGALDIDEKNEDELFLVTPKYLMPYLDFVEENRKLFYLMYEKNEMMGAEKTYETWFKTIFGPILTRFGVPQKEQPLIMVFYLKGIIGVVTEWVRGGCTESKDEIISVIQKCIIKP
;
A
#
# COMPACT_ATOMS: atom_id res chain seq x y z
N MET A 1 -10.20 -11.29 -7.70
CA MET A 1 -10.58 -9.98 -8.29
C MET A 1 -11.84 -10.17 -9.15
N VAL A 2 -12.91 -9.51 -8.80
CA VAL A 2 -14.08 -9.45 -9.70
C VAL A 2 -13.71 -8.47 -10.80
N VAL A 3 -13.40 -9.01 -11.99
CA VAL A 3 -13.34 -8.17 -13.19
C VAL A 3 -14.75 -7.64 -13.40
N PRO A 4 -14.99 -6.32 -13.39
CA PRO A 4 -16.31 -5.82 -13.69
C PRO A 4 -16.72 -6.35 -15.07
N ALA A 5 -17.90 -6.97 -15.15
CA ALA A 5 -18.50 -7.37 -16.40
C ALA A 5 -18.47 -6.18 -17.36
N VAL A 6 -18.35 -6.46 -18.66
CA VAL A 6 -18.32 -5.42 -19.71
C VAL A 6 -19.49 -4.45 -19.48
N ILE A 7 -19.18 -3.31 -18.86
CA ILE A 7 -20.19 -2.28 -18.61
C ILE A 7 -20.45 -1.59 -19.93
N ASN A 8 -21.71 -1.59 -20.37
CA ASN A 8 -22.14 -0.85 -21.54
C ASN A 8 -21.85 0.65 -21.32
N ARG A 9 -21.44 1.36 -22.37
CA ARG A 9 -21.08 2.79 -22.31
C ARG A 9 -22.16 3.66 -21.66
N SER A 10 -23.46 3.40 -21.96
CA SER A 10 -24.58 4.11 -21.34
C SER A 10 -24.72 3.80 -19.83
N THR A 11 -24.51 2.56 -19.43
CA THR A 11 -24.53 2.16 -18.02
C THR A 11 -23.35 2.78 -17.25
N PHE A 12 -22.19 2.89 -17.91
CA PHE A 12 -21.03 3.56 -17.35
C PHE A 12 -21.34 5.01 -16.98
N TYR A 13 -21.89 5.81 -17.88
CA TYR A 13 -22.22 7.21 -17.65
C TYR A 13 -23.39 7.44 -16.67
N LEU A 14 -24.15 6.41 -16.33
CA LEU A 14 -25.17 6.48 -15.27
C LEU A 14 -24.55 6.42 -13.86
N HIS A 15 -23.36 5.84 -13.72
CA HIS A 15 -22.71 5.60 -12.43
C HIS A 15 -21.43 6.41 -12.21
N TYR A 16 -20.76 6.84 -13.31
CA TYR A 16 -19.46 7.50 -13.25
C TYR A 16 -19.43 8.72 -14.18
N ASP A 17 -19.02 9.85 -13.65
CA ASP A 17 -18.88 11.07 -14.47
C ASP A 17 -17.70 10.96 -15.44
N ASN A 18 -16.67 10.18 -15.07
CA ASN A 18 -15.52 9.92 -15.92
C ASN A 18 -14.78 8.62 -15.52
N VAL A 19 -13.80 8.23 -16.33
CA VAL A 19 -12.97 7.02 -16.10
C VAL A 19 -12.16 7.13 -14.80
N ASN A 20 -11.83 8.33 -14.37
CA ASN A 20 -11.06 8.56 -13.15
C ASN A 20 -11.88 8.22 -11.91
N ASP A 21 -13.18 8.52 -11.89
CA ASP A 21 -14.07 8.15 -10.78
C ASP A 21 -14.17 6.64 -10.63
N LEU A 22 -14.28 5.92 -11.75
CA LEU A 22 -14.26 4.45 -11.75
C LEU A 22 -12.93 3.91 -11.23
N LEU A 23 -11.81 4.48 -11.68
CA LEU A 23 -10.50 4.08 -11.22
C LEU A 23 -10.34 4.31 -9.71
N HIS A 24 -10.80 5.47 -9.23
CA HIS A 24 -10.76 5.83 -7.82
C HIS A 24 -11.54 4.84 -6.96
N GLU A 25 -12.78 4.54 -7.34
CA GLU A 25 -13.63 3.59 -6.62
C GLU A 25 -13.04 2.17 -6.67
N THR A 26 -12.47 1.77 -7.80
CA THR A 26 -11.80 0.47 -7.94
C THR A 26 -10.59 0.38 -7.02
N VAL A 27 -9.77 1.42 -6.95
CA VAL A 27 -8.61 1.50 -6.06
C VAL A 27 -9.03 1.41 -4.60
N GLU A 28 -10.04 2.17 -4.19
CA GLU A 28 -10.55 2.12 -2.82
C GLU A 28 -11.09 0.72 -2.45
N ALA A 29 -11.84 0.08 -3.35
CA ALA A 29 -12.37 -1.27 -3.13
C ALA A 29 -11.24 -2.30 -3.00
N VAL A 30 -10.21 -2.20 -3.84
CA VAL A 30 -9.05 -3.09 -3.82
C VAL A 30 -8.23 -2.90 -2.52
N TYR A 31 -8.03 -1.67 -2.07
CA TYR A 31 -7.38 -1.43 -0.79
C TYR A 31 -8.21 -1.90 0.40
N LYS A 32 -9.52 -1.72 0.36
CA LYS A 32 -10.41 -2.24 1.40
C LYS A 32 -10.31 -3.76 1.51
N ASP A 33 -10.26 -4.47 0.38
CA ASP A 33 -10.03 -5.92 0.35
C ASP A 33 -8.67 -6.29 0.95
N PHE A 34 -7.62 -5.58 0.56
CA PHE A 34 -6.28 -5.79 1.10
C PHE A 34 -6.23 -5.66 2.62
N PHE A 35 -6.78 -4.58 3.16
CA PHE A 35 -6.78 -4.38 4.61
C PHE A 35 -7.70 -5.36 5.35
N GLY A 36 -8.77 -5.83 4.71
CA GLY A 36 -9.60 -6.91 5.24
C GLY A 36 -8.84 -8.22 5.43
N ARG A 37 -7.79 -8.46 4.66
CA ARG A 37 -6.93 -9.65 4.79
C ARG A 37 -6.02 -9.62 6.03
N PHE A 38 -5.76 -8.46 6.61
CA PHE A 38 -4.94 -8.33 7.83
C PHE A 38 -5.70 -8.57 9.14
N GLY A 39 -6.97 -8.91 9.10
CA GLY A 39 -7.80 -9.27 10.24
C GLY A 39 -9.16 -8.59 10.23
N ALA A 40 -10.11 -9.16 10.94
CA ALA A 40 -11.51 -8.71 10.96
C ALA A 40 -11.71 -7.25 11.43
N GLU A 41 -10.72 -6.65 12.04
CA GLU A 41 -10.77 -5.32 12.64
C GLU A 41 -9.88 -4.28 11.92
N GLY A 42 -9.22 -4.67 10.83
CA GLY A 42 -8.35 -3.77 10.05
C GLY A 42 -7.04 -3.40 10.75
N PRO A 43 -6.32 -2.38 10.26
CA PRO A 43 -5.00 -2.02 10.77
C PRO A 43 -4.97 -1.52 12.22
N GLY A 44 -6.11 -1.16 12.79
CA GLY A 44 -6.23 -0.76 14.20
C GLY A 44 -6.16 -1.94 15.19
N ALA A 45 -6.29 -3.18 14.69
CA ALA A 45 -6.20 -4.40 15.49
C ALA A 45 -4.76 -4.91 15.72
N LEU A 46 -3.76 -4.19 15.24
CA LEU A 46 -2.38 -4.42 15.68
C LEU A 46 -2.30 -3.95 17.13
N ASP A 47 -2.35 -4.91 18.05
CA ASP A 47 -2.11 -4.66 19.47
C ASP A 47 -0.64 -4.27 19.65
N ILE A 48 -0.40 -2.98 19.41
CA ILE A 48 0.93 -2.37 19.36
C ILE A 48 1.57 -2.42 20.75
N ASP A 49 0.75 -2.41 21.80
CA ASP A 49 1.23 -2.37 23.17
C ASP A 49 1.73 -3.72 23.69
N GLU A 50 1.24 -4.83 23.12
CA GLU A 50 1.63 -6.18 23.55
C GLU A 50 2.76 -6.81 22.71
N LYS A 51 3.12 -6.20 21.56
CA LYS A 51 4.15 -6.76 20.67
C LYS A 51 5.55 -6.27 21.05
N ASN A 52 6.51 -7.18 20.88
CA ASN A 52 7.93 -6.82 20.96
C ASN A 52 8.29 -5.83 19.85
N GLU A 53 9.24 -4.94 20.12
CA GLU A 53 9.70 -3.93 19.15
C GLU A 53 10.10 -4.55 17.80
N ASP A 54 10.75 -5.72 17.82
CA ASP A 54 11.16 -6.44 16.61
C ASP A 54 9.96 -6.90 15.76
N GLU A 55 8.82 -7.16 16.36
CA GLU A 55 7.59 -7.57 15.66
C GLU A 55 6.84 -6.38 15.05
N LEU A 56 7.12 -5.17 15.51
CA LEU A 56 6.51 -3.94 15.00
C LEU A 56 7.23 -3.39 13.76
N PHE A 57 8.28 -4.05 13.31
CA PHE A 57 9.05 -3.60 12.16
C PHE A 57 8.31 -3.94 10.86
N LEU A 58 7.56 -2.97 10.34
CA LEU A 58 6.67 -3.14 9.16
C LEU A 58 7.38 -3.44 7.83
N VAL A 59 8.70 -3.39 7.80
CA VAL A 59 9.53 -3.81 6.65
C VAL A 59 10.00 -5.25 6.75
N THR A 60 9.45 -6.03 7.70
CA THR A 60 9.71 -7.46 7.80
C THR A 60 8.94 -8.25 6.73
N PRO A 61 9.39 -9.45 6.34
CA PRO A 61 8.66 -10.29 5.41
C PRO A 61 7.22 -10.56 5.83
N LYS A 62 6.94 -10.62 7.14
CA LYS A 62 5.60 -10.82 7.69
C LYS A 62 4.57 -9.79 7.18
N TYR A 63 5.00 -8.54 7.00
CA TYR A 63 4.12 -7.46 6.53
C TYR A 63 4.30 -7.15 5.05
N LEU A 64 5.52 -7.25 4.54
CA LEU A 64 5.80 -6.94 3.14
C LEU A 64 5.33 -8.05 2.19
N MET A 65 5.43 -9.32 2.57
CA MET A 65 5.02 -10.43 1.70
C MET A 65 3.54 -10.34 1.30
N PRO A 66 2.58 -10.21 2.25
CA PRO A 66 1.18 -10.05 1.89
C PRO A 66 0.90 -8.80 1.03
N TYR A 67 1.65 -7.73 1.24
CA TYR A 67 1.55 -6.53 0.42
C TYR A 67 2.04 -6.78 -1.01
N LEU A 68 3.17 -7.43 -1.18
CA LEU A 68 3.70 -7.77 -2.52
C LEU A 68 2.83 -8.80 -3.24
N ASP A 69 2.25 -9.78 -2.52
CA ASP A 69 1.25 -10.69 -3.08
C ASP A 69 0.05 -9.94 -3.62
N PHE A 70 -0.48 -9.01 -2.84
CA PHE A 70 -1.58 -8.15 -3.25
C PHE A 70 -1.25 -7.29 -4.48
N VAL A 71 -0.07 -6.70 -4.53
CA VAL A 71 0.37 -5.89 -5.67
C VAL A 71 0.51 -6.75 -6.93
N GLU A 72 1.11 -7.93 -6.82
CA GLU A 72 1.29 -8.86 -7.94
C GLU A 72 -0.05 -9.36 -8.48
N GLU A 73 -0.98 -9.73 -7.62
CA GLU A 73 -2.34 -10.13 -7.98
C GLU A 73 -3.08 -9.02 -8.73
N ASN A 74 -2.83 -7.78 -8.38
CA ASN A 74 -3.47 -6.59 -8.95
C ASN A 74 -2.54 -5.77 -9.87
N ARG A 75 -1.48 -6.37 -10.40
CA ARG A 75 -0.42 -5.69 -11.15
C ARG A 75 -0.90 -4.82 -12.31
N LYS A 76 -1.99 -5.22 -12.98
CA LYS A 76 -2.58 -4.44 -14.07
C LYS A 76 -3.17 -3.12 -13.58
N LEU A 77 -3.81 -3.14 -12.42
CA LEU A 77 -4.35 -1.94 -11.79
C LEU A 77 -3.21 -1.00 -11.37
N PHE A 78 -2.18 -1.53 -10.71
CA PHE A 78 -1.01 -0.75 -10.31
C PHE A 78 -0.28 -0.15 -11.51
N TYR A 79 -0.14 -0.91 -12.59
CA TYR A 79 0.45 -0.40 -13.82
C TYR A 79 -0.36 0.76 -14.43
N LEU A 80 -1.69 0.64 -14.48
CA LEU A 80 -2.57 1.70 -14.95
C LEU A 80 -2.50 2.95 -14.07
N MET A 81 -2.44 2.79 -12.77
CA MET A 81 -2.27 3.88 -11.83
C MET A 81 -0.96 4.63 -12.08
N TYR A 82 0.11 3.89 -12.34
CA TYR A 82 1.41 4.44 -12.70
C TYR A 82 1.35 5.24 -14.01
N GLU A 83 0.85 4.61 -15.09
CA GLU A 83 0.76 5.22 -16.43
C GLU A 83 -0.06 6.52 -16.44
N LYS A 84 -1.10 6.59 -15.64
CA LYS A 84 -1.99 7.76 -15.55
C LYS A 84 -1.54 8.83 -14.57
N ASN A 85 -0.42 8.63 -13.90
CA ASN A 85 0.07 9.51 -12.84
C ASN A 85 -0.97 9.73 -11.70
N GLU A 86 -1.92 8.82 -11.56
CA GLU A 86 -3.02 8.87 -10.59
C GLU A 86 -2.74 8.13 -9.29
N MET A 87 -1.48 7.80 -9.05
CA MET A 87 -1.03 7.39 -7.72
C MET A 87 -1.43 8.39 -6.63
N MET A 88 -1.68 9.65 -7.03
CA MET A 88 -2.08 10.72 -6.11
C MET A 88 -3.45 10.51 -5.46
N GLY A 89 -4.41 9.86 -6.12
CA GLY A 89 -5.69 9.53 -5.51
C GLY A 89 -5.59 8.39 -4.49
N ALA A 90 -4.76 7.39 -4.79
CA ALA A 90 -4.39 6.33 -3.87
C ALA A 90 -3.48 6.85 -2.74
N GLU A 91 -2.71 7.90 -2.99
CA GLU A 91 -1.79 8.50 -2.01
C GLU A 91 -2.53 8.97 -0.76
N LYS A 92 -3.72 9.54 -0.89
CA LYS A 92 -4.55 10.00 0.24
C LYS A 92 -5.03 8.82 1.11
N THR A 93 -5.43 7.73 0.48
CA THR A 93 -5.81 6.50 1.18
C THR A 93 -4.58 5.88 1.85
N TYR A 94 -3.47 5.80 1.14
CA TYR A 94 -2.18 5.37 1.68
C TYR A 94 -1.73 6.20 2.88
N GLU A 95 -1.77 7.53 2.80
CA GLU A 95 -1.41 8.41 3.90
C GLU A 95 -2.25 8.18 5.15
N THR A 96 -3.56 7.99 4.98
CA THR A 96 -4.47 7.72 6.09
C THR A 96 -4.12 6.40 6.77
N TRP A 97 -3.91 5.35 5.98
CA TRP A 97 -3.56 4.03 6.48
C TRP A 97 -2.18 4.00 7.13
N PHE A 98 -1.19 4.64 6.50
CA PHE A 98 0.14 4.78 7.07
C PHE A 98 0.12 5.52 8.40
N LYS A 99 -0.62 6.61 8.51
CA LYS A 99 -0.78 7.34 9.78
C LYS A 99 -1.39 6.48 10.86
N THR A 100 -2.38 5.68 10.52
CA THR A 100 -3.08 4.80 11.47
C THR A 100 -2.19 3.66 11.97
N ILE A 101 -1.32 3.12 11.11
CA ILE A 101 -0.43 2.01 11.45
C ILE A 101 0.91 2.51 11.99
N PHE A 102 1.58 3.40 11.27
CA PHE A 102 2.94 3.84 11.58
C PHE A 102 3.01 4.88 12.69
N GLY A 103 2.01 5.75 12.81
CA GLY A 103 2.01 6.78 13.84
C GLY A 103 2.18 6.22 15.26
N PRO A 104 1.35 5.26 15.66
CA PRO A 104 1.51 4.58 16.96
C PRO A 104 2.86 3.86 17.12
N ILE A 105 3.35 3.22 16.07
CA ILE A 105 4.65 2.52 16.08
C ILE A 105 5.79 3.52 16.27
N LEU A 106 5.82 4.61 15.51
CA LEU A 106 6.84 5.65 15.65
C LEU A 106 6.81 6.29 17.03
N THR A 107 5.63 6.47 17.60
CA THR A 107 5.47 6.97 18.98
C THR A 107 6.10 6.00 19.98
N ARG A 108 5.88 4.71 19.82
CA ARG A 108 6.48 3.67 20.68
C ARG A 108 8.00 3.64 20.58
N PHE A 109 8.57 3.86 19.39
CA PHE A 109 10.01 4.01 19.18
C PHE A 109 10.57 5.36 19.63
N GLY A 110 9.76 6.19 20.30
CA GLY A 110 10.20 7.47 20.84
C GLY A 110 10.47 8.55 19.80
N VAL A 111 9.94 8.40 18.58
CA VAL A 111 10.11 9.40 17.53
C VAL A 111 9.27 10.64 17.86
N PRO A 112 9.86 11.85 17.91
CA PRO A 112 9.12 13.07 18.19
C PRO A 112 7.99 13.30 17.20
N GLN A 113 6.81 13.69 17.69
CA GLN A 113 5.61 13.88 16.84
C GLN A 113 5.86 14.78 15.63
N LYS A 114 6.67 15.81 15.78
CA LYS A 114 7.02 16.74 14.69
C LYS A 114 7.82 16.09 13.54
N GLU A 115 8.52 15.00 13.82
CA GLU A 115 9.35 14.28 12.84
C GLU A 115 8.59 13.13 12.16
N GLN A 116 7.56 12.60 12.81
CA GLN A 116 6.80 11.45 12.33
C GLN A 116 6.26 11.64 10.89
N PRO A 117 5.65 12.79 10.52
CA PRO A 117 5.16 12.98 9.15
C PRO A 117 6.27 12.89 8.09
N LEU A 118 7.44 13.43 8.37
CA LEU A 118 8.58 13.41 7.45
C LEU A 118 9.15 12.00 7.29
N ILE A 119 9.28 11.28 8.41
CA ILE A 119 9.74 9.89 8.42
C ILE A 119 8.73 9.01 7.67
N MET A 120 7.44 9.18 7.92
CA MET A 120 6.38 8.44 7.21
C MET A 120 6.43 8.67 5.70
N VAL A 121 6.60 9.92 5.26
CA VAL A 121 6.71 10.24 3.83
C VAL A 121 7.93 9.56 3.20
N PHE A 122 9.05 9.57 3.88
CA PHE A 122 10.27 8.89 3.40
C PHE A 122 10.05 7.39 3.18
N TYR A 123 9.52 6.69 4.20
CA TYR A 123 9.24 5.26 4.10
C TYR A 123 8.19 4.96 3.03
N LEU A 124 7.09 5.70 3.03
CA LEU A 124 6.01 5.51 2.08
C LEU A 124 6.47 5.69 0.63
N LYS A 125 7.12 6.81 0.34
CA LYS A 125 7.60 7.10 -1.02
C LYS A 125 8.70 6.13 -1.46
N GLY A 126 9.57 5.71 -0.55
CA GLY A 126 10.60 4.72 -0.81
C GLY A 126 10.02 3.36 -1.17
N ILE A 127 9.10 2.84 -0.35
CA ILE A 127 8.46 1.54 -0.59
C ILE A 127 7.63 1.58 -1.89
N ILE A 128 6.79 2.61 -2.05
CA ILE A 128 6.00 2.78 -3.28
C ILE A 128 6.91 2.87 -4.51
N GLY A 129 8.01 3.61 -4.42
CA GLY A 129 8.96 3.74 -5.51
C GLY A 129 9.55 2.40 -5.95
N VAL A 130 10.05 1.60 -5.01
CA VAL A 130 10.58 0.25 -5.29
C VAL A 130 9.51 -0.65 -5.90
N VAL A 131 8.32 -0.68 -5.30
CA VAL A 131 7.21 -1.53 -5.77
C VAL A 131 6.72 -1.10 -7.15
N THR A 132 6.66 0.20 -7.42
CA THR A 132 6.28 0.74 -8.72
C THR A 132 7.26 0.30 -9.81
N GLU A 133 8.56 0.38 -9.56
CA GLU A 133 9.57 -0.09 -10.51
C GLU A 133 9.49 -1.61 -10.73
N TRP A 134 9.23 -2.38 -9.68
CA TRP A 134 9.01 -3.81 -9.80
C TRP A 134 7.81 -4.16 -10.69
N VAL A 135 6.67 -3.51 -10.48
CA VAL A 135 5.46 -3.68 -11.31
C VAL A 135 5.74 -3.26 -12.76
N ARG A 136 6.42 -2.14 -12.94
CA ARG A 136 6.82 -1.62 -14.27
C ARG A 136 7.72 -2.59 -15.01
N GLY A 137 8.63 -3.25 -14.30
CA GLY A 137 9.50 -4.31 -14.82
C GLY A 137 8.78 -5.65 -15.09
N GLY A 138 7.48 -5.74 -14.79
CA GLY A 138 6.68 -6.95 -15.00
C GLY A 138 6.78 -7.96 -13.86
N CYS A 139 7.16 -7.53 -12.67
CA CYS A 139 7.34 -8.37 -11.48
C CYS A 139 8.32 -9.54 -11.74
N THR A 140 9.43 -9.27 -12.39
CA THR A 140 10.42 -10.29 -12.78
C THR A 140 11.28 -10.76 -11.63
N GLU A 141 11.58 -9.87 -10.68
CA GLU A 141 12.29 -10.23 -9.46
C GLU A 141 11.35 -10.96 -8.49
N SER A 142 11.90 -11.86 -7.71
CA SER A 142 11.14 -12.52 -6.64
C SER A 142 10.76 -11.52 -5.53
N LYS A 143 9.67 -11.80 -4.83
CA LYS A 143 9.24 -10.98 -3.69
C LYS A 143 10.29 -10.92 -2.59
N ASP A 144 11.02 -12.00 -2.36
CA ASP A 144 12.13 -12.02 -1.39
C ASP A 144 13.26 -11.07 -1.78
N GLU A 145 13.57 -10.97 -3.07
CA GLU A 145 14.55 -10.00 -3.58
C GLU A 145 14.06 -8.57 -3.35
N ILE A 146 12.79 -8.27 -3.64
CA ILE A 146 12.19 -6.96 -3.41
C ILE A 146 12.20 -6.61 -1.93
N ILE A 147 11.83 -7.53 -1.05
CA ILE A 147 11.90 -7.34 0.41
C ILE A 147 13.34 -7.04 0.83
N SER A 148 14.30 -7.80 0.33
CA SER A 148 15.72 -7.59 0.63
C SER A 148 16.20 -6.21 0.20
N VAL A 149 15.78 -5.73 -0.97
CA VAL A 149 16.11 -4.37 -1.44
C VAL A 149 15.51 -3.32 -0.52
N ILE A 150 14.23 -3.43 -0.19
CA ILE A 150 13.56 -2.49 0.73
C ILE A 150 14.29 -2.45 2.08
N GLN A 151 14.60 -3.62 2.64
CA GLN A 151 15.31 -3.71 3.91
C GLN A 151 16.70 -3.08 3.85
N LYS A 152 17.47 -3.30 2.79
CA LYS A 152 18.78 -2.67 2.60
C LYS A 152 18.72 -1.14 2.55
N CYS A 153 17.63 -0.58 2.04
CA CYS A 153 17.44 0.88 2.00
C CYS A 153 17.08 1.49 3.35
N ILE A 154 16.49 0.70 4.25
CA ILE A 154 15.88 1.17 5.50
C ILE A 154 16.70 0.77 6.71
N ILE A 155 17.23 -0.44 6.74
CA ILE A 155 18.02 -0.95 7.84
C ILE A 155 19.44 -0.42 7.69
N LYS A 156 19.94 0.17 8.76
CA LYS A 156 21.34 0.63 8.81
C LYS A 156 22.29 -0.48 8.38
N PRO A 157 23.26 -0.13 7.57
CA PRO A 157 24.35 -1.05 7.29
C PRO A 157 25.11 -1.44 8.56
#